data_41c9fe00c479de25b86ad35a8628bf3a
#
_entry.id   41c9fe00c479de25b86ad35a8628bf3a
#
_cell.length_a   1.000
_cell.length_b   1.000
_cell.length_c   1.000
_cell.angle_alpha   90.00
_cell.angle_beta   90.00
_cell.angle_gamma   90.00
#
_symmetry.space_group_name_H-M   'P 1'
#
loop_
_entity.id
_entity.type
_entity.pdbx_description
1 polymer ?
#
loop_
_entity_poly.entity_id
_entity_poly.type
_entity_poly.pdbx_seq_one_letter_code
_entity_poly.pdbx_strand_id
1 'polypeptide(L)'
;MNKLKARRAKNRMHNLIVGGGAMLFFAVLIGYGLWMGPADASISSTTTTEKEAAMEITLTKTNFEVEVLKSDKPVLVDFWAPWCGPCRMLAPVLAEVAAEKGDTIKVGKVNVDENPELAAQHGISGIPAMLLFKDGKVVATSVGFKPKAELEAFIATHMP
;
A
#
# COMPACT_ATOMS: atom_id res chain seq x y z
N MET A 1 -1.22 29.63 -25.48
CA MET A 1 -1.31 30.20 -24.11
C MET A 1 -2.74 30.71 -23.86
N ASN A 2 -3.78 29.88 -23.69
CA ASN A 2 -5.11 30.39 -23.27
C ASN A 2 -6.13 29.36 -22.81
N LYS A 3 -5.79 28.09 -22.66
CA LYS A 3 -6.76 27.06 -22.19
C LYS A 3 -6.60 26.67 -20.71
N LEU A 4 -5.53 27.10 -20.05
CA LEU A 4 -5.26 26.78 -18.63
C LEU A 4 -5.82 27.82 -17.64
N LYS A 5 -6.10 29.06 -18.11
CA LYS A 5 -6.69 30.11 -17.26
C LYS A 5 -8.21 29.97 -17.07
N ALA A 6 -8.90 29.32 -18.02
CA ALA A 6 -10.35 29.15 -17.94
C ALA A 6 -10.82 28.07 -16.97
N ARG A 7 -9.97 27.11 -16.62
CA ARG A 7 -10.32 26.04 -15.67
C ARG A 7 -10.21 26.45 -14.20
N ARG A 8 -9.44 27.48 -13.86
CA ARG A 8 -9.30 27.96 -12.47
C ARG A 8 -10.43 28.88 -12.01
N ALA A 9 -11.18 29.48 -12.91
CA ALA A 9 -12.29 30.36 -12.56
C ALA A 9 -13.58 29.60 -12.20
N LYS A 10 -13.78 28.38 -12.70
CA LYS A 10 -15.02 27.62 -12.50
C LYS A 10 -15.13 26.94 -11.13
N ASN A 11 -13.98 26.68 -10.46
CA ASN A 11 -14.00 26.04 -9.13
C ASN A 11 -14.11 27.02 -7.95
N ARG A 12 -14.09 28.35 -8.19
CA ARG A 12 -14.16 29.34 -7.12
C ARG A 12 -15.59 29.82 -6.80
N MET A 13 -16.56 29.44 -7.64
CA MET A 13 -17.94 29.92 -7.51
C MET A 13 -18.92 28.91 -6.89
N HIS A 14 -18.43 27.70 -6.53
CA HIS A 14 -19.29 26.67 -5.94
C HIS A 14 -19.26 26.60 -4.40
N ASN A 15 -18.37 27.38 -3.75
CA ASN A 15 -18.22 27.36 -2.29
C ASN A 15 -18.85 28.54 -1.54
N LEU A 16 -19.72 29.33 -2.18
CA LEU A 16 -20.29 30.51 -1.51
C LEU A 16 -21.82 30.45 -1.26
N ILE A 17 -22.47 29.32 -1.45
CA ILE A 17 -23.93 29.20 -1.27
C ILE A 17 -24.30 28.03 -0.33
N VAL A 18 -23.55 27.78 0.73
CA VAL A 18 -24.06 26.97 1.86
C VAL A 18 -23.49 27.56 3.15
N GLY A 19 -24.08 28.63 3.59
CA GLY A 19 -23.69 29.27 4.84
C GLY A 19 -24.68 30.35 5.24
N GLY A 20 -25.92 29.97 5.53
CA GLY A 20 -26.88 30.96 6.03
C GLY A 20 -28.26 30.35 6.30
N GLY A 21 -28.52 30.04 7.57
CA GLY A 21 -29.92 29.83 7.98
C GLY A 21 -30.18 28.61 8.83
N ALA A 22 -29.99 28.72 10.13
CA ALA A 22 -30.87 28.14 11.18
C ALA A 22 -30.22 28.31 12.55
N MET A 23 -30.16 29.57 13.01
CA MET A 23 -30.16 29.83 14.46
C MET A 23 -31.60 30.19 14.82
N LEU A 24 -32.14 29.43 15.73
CA LEU A 24 -33.25 29.72 16.64
C LEU A 24 -34.20 28.49 16.71
N PHE A 25 -34.22 27.92 17.85
CA PHE A 25 -35.18 27.07 18.54
C PHE A 25 -34.47 25.89 19.19
N PHE A 26 -34.10 26.02 20.44
CA PHE A 26 -34.31 25.05 21.51
C PHE A 26 -33.63 25.56 22.80
N ALA A 27 -34.28 26.56 23.40
CA ALA A 27 -34.16 26.75 24.82
C ALA A 27 -35.42 26.15 25.46
N VAL A 28 -35.23 25.48 26.57
CA VAL A 28 -36.23 24.86 27.48
C VAL A 28 -36.30 23.34 27.34
N LEU A 29 -35.51 22.69 28.13
CA LEU A 29 -35.92 21.65 29.11
C LEU A 29 -34.74 21.36 30.02
N ILE A 30 -34.71 22.12 31.14
CA ILE A 30 -33.96 21.82 32.37
C ILE A 30 -34.69 20.69 33.08
N GLY A 31 -34.00 19.62 33.38
CA GLY A 31 -34.48 18.72 34.40
C GLY A 31 -34.21 17.24 34.15
N TYR A 32 -33.48 16.72 35.11
CA TYR A 32 -33.23 15.31 35.41
C TYR A 32 -32.02 14.66 34.75
N GLY A 33 -31.02 14.60 35.57
CA GLY A 33 -29.77 13.91 35.40
C GLY A 33 -29.87 12.43 35.09
N LEU A 34 -28.98 12.05 34.26
CA LEU A 34 -28.20 10.84 34.40
C LEU A 34 -26.93 11.05 33.56
N TRP A 35 -25.90 11.42 34.24
CA TRP A 35 -24.54 11.52 33.69
C TRP A 35 -24.01 10.09 33.54
N MET A 36 -24.35 9.44 32.46
CA MET A 36 -23.62 8.27 31.99
C MET A 36 -22.49 8.78 31.07
N GLY A 37 -21.30 8.86 31.63
CA GLY A 37 -20.09 9.17 30.90
C GLY A 37 -19.92 8.19 29.73
N PRO A 38 -19.40 8.65 28.59
CA PRO A 38 -19.02 7.75 27.52
C PRO A 38 -17.88 6.86 28.02
N ALA A 39 -18.08 5.55 27.97
CA ALA A 39 -17.03 4.58 28.13
C ALA A 39 -16.03 4.84 27.00
N ASP A 40 -14.85 5.34 27.36
CA ASP A 40 -13.70 5.41 26.48
C ASP A 40 -13.29 3.97 26.10
N ALA A 41 -13.89 3.48 25.04
CA ALA A 41 -13.35 2.34 24.33
C ALA A 41 -12.16 2.84 23.52
N SER A 42 -10.99 2.81 24.11
CA SER A 42 -9.71 2.97 23.43
C SER A 42 -9.55 1.90 22.35
N ILE A 43 -10.00 2.21 21.15
CA ILE A 43 -9.65 1.47 19.93
C ILE A 43 -8.55 2.27 19.25
N SER A 44 -7.34 2.09 19.73
CA SER A 44 -6.14 2.68 19.16
C SER A 44 -5.09 1.61 18.94
N SER A 45 -5.34 0.66 18.04
CA SER A 45 -4.30 -0.27 17.60
C SER A 45 -4.54 -0.90 16.21
N THR A 46 -5.57 -0.46 15.46
CA THR A 46 -5.89 -1.10 14.17
C THR A 46 -5.42 -0.29 12.95
N THR A 47 -5.03 0.97 13.13
CA THR A 47 -4.78 1.89 12.01
C THR A 47 -3.42 1.67 11.33
N THR A 48 -2.44 1.10 12.01
CA THR A 48 -1.08 0.93 11.46
C THR A 48 -1.01 -0.27 10.50
N THR A 49 -1.64 -1.39 10.86
CA THR A 49 -1.60 -2.63 10.07
C THR A 49 -2.37 -2.52 8.75
N GLU A 50 -3.49 -1.79 8.73
CA GLU A 50 -4.28 -1.59 7.51
C GLU A 50 -3.61 -0.62 6.53
N LYS A 51 -2.89 0.38 7.02
CA LYS A 51 -2.13 1.31 6.17
C LYS A 51 -0.92 0.65 5.52
N GLU A 52 -0.23 -0.24 6.24
CA GLU A 52 0.91 -1.00 5.72
C GLU A 52 0.46 -2.01 4.66
N ALA A 53 -0.64 -2.72 4.87
CA ALA A 53 -1.23 -3.64 3.89
C ALA A 53 -1.72 -2.94 2.61
N ALA A 54 -2.12 -1.65 2.70
CA ALA A 54 -2.58 -0.86 1.55
C ALA A 54 -1.46 -0.43 0.59
N MET A 55 -0.20 -0.58 0.97
CA MET A 55 0.96 -0.20 0.13
C MET A 55 1.61 -1.41 -0.57
N GLU A 56 1.25 -2.63 -0.20
CA GLU A 56 1.66 -3.86 -0.88
C GLU A 56 0.54 -4.35 -1.81
N ILE A 57 0.90 -4.76 -3.02
CA ILE A 57 -0.04 -5.24 -4.04
C ILE A 57 -0.09 -6.76 -3.99
N THR A 58 -1.27 -7.35 -3.80
CA THR A 58 -1.44 -8.78 -4.03
C THR A 58 -1.40 -9.07 -5.52
N LEU A 59 -0.40 -9.82 -5.94
CA LEU A 59 -0.18 -10.19 -7.33
C LEU A 59 -0.73 -11.60 -7.60
N THR A 60 -1.43 -11.70 -8.71
CA THR A 60 -2.00 -12.92 -9.24
C THR A 60 -1.71 -13.02 -10.72
N LYS A 61 -1.94 -14.16 -11.33
CA LYS A 61 -1.81 -14.36 -12.78
C LYS A 61 -2.62 -13.32 -13.59
N THR A 62 -3.74 -12.85 -13.05
CA THR A 62 -4.64 -11.94 -13.78
C THR A 62 -4.16 -10.49 -13.78
N ASN A 63 -3.43 -10.04 -12.77
CA ASN A 63 -2.97 -8.65 -12.66
C ASN A 63 -1.45 -8.49 -12.85
N PHE A 64 -0.68 -9.57 -12.85
CA PHE A 64 0.78 -9.53 -12.92
C PHE A 64 1.31 -8.76 -14.15
N GLU A 65 0.68 -8.94 -15.31
CA GLU A 65 1.08 -8.24 -16.52
C GLU A 65 0.95 -6.72 -16.37
N VAL A 66 -0.18 -6.25 -15.83
CA VAL A 66 -0.47 -4.82 -15.69
C VAL A 66 0.34 -4.21 -14.55
N GLU A 67 0.38 -4.86 -13.40
CA GLU A 67 1.00 -4.33 -12.20
C GLU A 67 2.54 -4.44 -12.21
N VAL A 68 3.10 -5.41 -12.92
CA VAL A 68 4.54 -5.69 -12.93
C VAL A 68 5.16 -5.42 -14.30
N LEU A 69 4.69 -6.11 -15.36
CA LEU A 69 5.36 -6.06 -16.66
C LEU A 69 5.12 -4.74 -17.39
N LYS A 70 3.97 -4.09 -17.18
CA LYS A 70 3.60 -2.79 -17.76
C LYS A 70 3.71 -1.64 -16.76
N SER A 71 4.32 -1.87 -15.61
CA SER A 71 4.50 -0.82 -14.59
C SER A 71 5.47 0.25 -15.07
N ASP A 72 5.09 1.50 -14.87
CA ASP A 72 5.93 2.70 -15.06
C ASP A 72 6.98 2.89 -13.95
N LYS A 73 6.81 2.20 -12.82
CA LYS A 73 7.75 2.17 -11.71
C LYS A 73 8.39 0.79 -11.60
N PRO A 74 9.61 0.69 -11.09
CA PRO A 74 10.18 -0.60 -10.69
C PRO A 74 9.27 -1.32 -9.69
N VAL A 75 9.27 -2.66 -9.76
CA VAL A 75 8.44 -3.49 -8.89
C VAL A 75 9.30 -4.55 -8.21
N LEU A 76 9.28 -4.55 -6.87
CA LEU A 76 9.84 -5.64 -6.08
C LEU A 76 8.74 -6.68 -5.85
N VAL A 77 8.92 -7.88 -6.39
CA VAL A 77 7.96 -8.98 -6.26
C VAL A 77 8.50 -10.02 -5.29
N ASP A 78 7.77 -10.25 -4.19
CA ASP A 78 8.04 -11.30 -3.20
C ASP A 78 7.19 -12.55 -3.49
N PHE A 79 7.85 -13.67 -3.71
CA PHE A 79 7.22 -14.99 -3.82
C PHE A 79 7.25 -15.67 -2.44
N TRP A 80 6.09 -15.93 -1.90
CA TRP A 80 5.90 -16.37 -0.51
C TRP A 80 4.81 -17.43 -0.36
N ALA A 81 4.74 -18.06 0.81
CA ALA A 81 3.61 -18.91 1.20
C ALA A 81 3.31 -18.78 2.71
N PRO A 82 2.06 -19.03 3.15
CA PRO A 82 1.67 -18.87 4.57
C PRO A 82 2.41 -19.81 5.54
N TRP A 83 2.81 -20.97 5.09
CA TRP A 83 3.58 -21.96 5.89
C TRP A 83 5.08 -21.64 5.98
N CYS A 84 5.58 -20.68 5.20
CA CYS A 84 7.01 -20.33 5.12
C CYS A 84 7.40 -19.43 6.31
N GLY A 85 8.18 -19.97 7.25
CA GLY A 85 8.66 -19.23 8.42
C GLY A 85 9.49 -17.98 8.06
N PRO A 86 10.54 -18.09 7.22
CA PRO A 86 11.33 -16.95 6.79
C PRO A 86 10.52 -15.89 6.02
N CYS A 87 9.48 -16.28 5.28
CA CYS A 87 8.60 -15.35 4.59
C CYS A 87 7.82 -14.46 5.57
N ARG A 88 7.36 -15.06 6.69
CA ARG A 88 6.68 -14.30 7.75
C ARG A 88 7.59 -13.29 8.44
N MET A 89 8.90 -13.58 8.54
CA MET A 89 9.87 -12.60 9.06
C MET A 89 10.17 -11.49 8.05
N LEU A 90 10.09 -11.79 6.74
CA LEU A 90 10.33 -10.82 5.69
C LEU A 90 9.14 -9.85 5.50
N ALA A 91 7.92 -10.30 5.76
CA ALA A 91 6.70 -9.52 5.53
C ALA A 91 6.73 -8.12 6.19
N PRO A 92 7.05 -7.95 7.49
CA PRO A 92 7.12 -6.61 8.08
C PRO A 92 8.23 -5.74 7.46
N VAL A 93 9.33 -6.32 7.02
CA VAL A 93 10.42 -5.60 6.35
C VAL A 93 9.96 -5.06 4.99
N LEU A 94 9.21 -5.86 4.23
CA LEU A 94 8.64 -5.44 2.95
C LEU A 94 7.60 -4.33 3.13
N ALA A 95 6.75 -4.44 4.14
CA ALA A 95 5.77 -3.41 4.48
C ALA A 95 6.43 -2.06 4.81
N GLU A 96 7.51 -2.06 5.60
CA GLU A 96 8.30 -0.86 5.88
C GLU A 96 8.91 -0.27 4.60
N VAL A 97 9.52 -1.09 3.75
CA VAL A 97 10.10 -0.64 2.48
C VAL A 97 9.01 -0.08 1.55
N ALA A 98 7.84 -0.72 1.48
CA ALA A 98 6.71 -0.22 0.71
C ALA A 98 6.23 1.15 1.23
N ALA A 99 6.16 1.33 2.55
CA ALA A 99 5.76 2.59 3.16
C ALA A 99 6.78 3.73 2.91
N GLU A 100 8.07 3.43 2.95
CA GLU A 100 9.14 4.43 2.82
C GLU A 100 9.47 4.76 1.36
N LYS A 101 9.37 3.79 0.46
CA LYS A 101 9.81 3.90 -0.94
C LYS A 101 8.68 3.81 -1.97
N GLY A 102 7.42 3.79 -1.55
CA GLY A 102 6.25 3.62 -2.43
C GLY A 102 6.13 4.65 -3.55
N ASP A 103 6.76 5.84 -3.40
CA ASP A 103 6.82 6.83 -4.46
C ASP A 103 7.75 6.42 -5.60
N THR A 104 8.78 5.61 -5.33
CA THR A 104 9.84 5.22 -6.28
C THR A 104 9.77 3.77 -6.73
N ILE A 105 9.20 2.88 -5.92
CA ILE A 105 9.10 1.45 -6.18
C ILE A 105 7.75 0.92 -5.72
N LYS A 106 7.16 0.00 -6.48
CA LYS A 106 6.02 -0.79 -6.03
C LYS A 106 6.52 -2.06 -5.33
N VAL A 107 5.80 -2.52 -4.33
CA VAL A 107 6.03 -3.82 -3.68
C VAL A 107 4.82 -4.71 -3.93
N GLY A 108 5.04 -5.88 -4.49
CA GLY A 108 3.99 -6.85 -4.79
C GLY A 108 4.31 -8.21 -4.20
N LYS A 109 3.27 -8.98 -3.85
CA LYS A 109 3.38 -10.30 -3.22
C LYS A 109 2.63 -11.34 -4.03
N VAL A 110 3.31 -12.44 -4.36
CA VAL A 110 2.76 -13.62 -5.05
C VAL A 110 2.72 -14.78 -4.08
N ASN A 111 1.53 -15.29 -3.76
CA ASN A 111 1.39 -16.55 -3.04
C ASN A 111 1.64 -17.70 -4.03
N VAL A 112 2.71 -18.48 -3.80
CA VAL A 112 3.10 -19.57 -4.73
C VAL A 112 2.13 -20.75 -4.70
N ASP A 113 1.38 -20.95 -3.62
CA ASP A 113 0.37 -21.99 -3.54
C ASP A 113 -0.86 -21.69 -4.41
N GLU A 114 -1.20 -20.38 -4.54
CA GLU A 114 -2.31 -19.92 -5.35
C GLU A 114 -1.91 -19.62 -6.81
N ASN A 115 -0.62 -19.34 -7.03
CA ASN A 115 -0.09 -18.98 -8.34
C ASN A 115 1.15 -19.81 -8.73
N PRO A 116 1.07 -21.16 -8.77
CA PRO A 116 2.21 -22.02 -9.04
C PRO A 116 2.79 -21.80 -10.45
N GLU A 117 1.96 -21.38 -11.39
CA GLU A 117 2.41 -21.11 -12.77
C GLU A 117 3.31 -19.86 -12.81
N LEU A 118 3.01 -18.80 -12.04
CA LEU A 118 3.88 -17.63 -11.93
C LEU A 118 5.22 -18.00 -11.31
N ALA A 119 5.21 -18.82 -10.25
CA ALA A 119 6.43 -19.28 -9.62
C ALA A 119 7.29 -20.09 -10.61
N ALA A 120 6.69 -21.03 -11.34
CA ALA A 120 7.38 -21.82 -12.36
C ALA A 120 7.90 -20.94 -13.51
N GLN A 121 7.12 -19.99 -14.00
CA GLN A 121 7.46 -19.09 -15.09
C GLN A 121 8.71 -18.24 -14.77
N HIS A 122 8.85 -17.85 -13.50
CA HIS A 122 9.98 -17.07 -13.02
C HIS A 122 11.10 -17.91 -12.38
N GLY A 123 11.04 -19.24 -12.50
CA GLY A 123 12.08 -20.16 -12.03
C GLY A 123 12.25 -20.18 -10.51
N ILE A 124 11.18 -19.92 -9.75
CA ILE A 124 11.21 -19.91 -8.29
C ILE A 124 11.37 -21.33 -7.77
N SER A 125 12.54 -21.64 -7.19
CA SER A 125 12.88 -22.95 -6.62
C SER A 125 12.94 -22.95 -5.09
N GLY A 126 12.84 -21.80 -4.45
CA GLY A 126 12.83 -21.63 -3.00
C GLY A 126 12.22 -20.31 -2.60
N ILE A 127 11.60 -20.27 -1.41
CA ILE A 127 10.95 -19.07 -0.86
C ILE A 127 11.49 -18.72 0.53
N PRO A 128 11.49 -17.41 0.92
CA PRO A 128 11.09 -16.27 0.10
C PRO A 128 12.03 -16.03 -1.07
N ALA A 129 11.50 -15.60 -2.21
CA ALA A 129 12.28 -15.17 -3.34
C ALA A 129 11.81 -13.80 -3.82
N MET A 130 12.74 -12.85 -3.90
CA MET A 130 12.45 -11.49 -4.32
C MET A 130 13.03 -11.25 -5.71
N LEU A 131 12.19 -10.84 -6.64
CA LEU A 131 12.57 -10.44 -7.99
C LEU A 131 12.32 -8.94 -8.15
N LEU A 132 13.35 -8.21 -8.57
CA LEU A 132 13.24 -6.82 -8.91
C LEU A 132 13.00 -6.67 -10.42
N PHE A 133 11.86 -6.08 -10.77
CA PHE A 133 11.47 -5.77 -12.14
C PHE A 133 11.71 -4.29 -12.46
N LYS A 134 12.21 -4.02 -13.64
CA LYS A 134 12.32 -2.69 -14.24
C LYS A 134 12.01 -2.79 -15.72
N ASP A 135 11.13 -1.94 -16.23
CA ASP A 135 10.69 -1.93 -17.62
C ASP A 135 10.23 -3.32 -18.11
N GLY A 136 9.49 -4.04 -17.24
CA GLY A 136 8.94 -5.36 -17.54
C GLY A 136 9.96 -6.52 -17.52
N LYS A 137 11.20 -6.28 -17.10
CA LYS A 137 12.28 -7.28 -17.08
C LYS A 137 12.82 -7.49 -15.67
N VAL A 138 13.17 -8.72 -15.34
CA VAL A 138 13.89 -9.02 -14.09
C VAL A 138 15.31 -8.46 -14.20
N VAL A 139 15.66 -7.54 -13.31
CA VAL A 139 17.00 -6.93 -13.23
C VAL A 139 17.84 -7.51 -12.09
N ALA A 140 17.18 -8.07 -11.07
CA ALA A 140 17.85 -8.71 -9.95
C ALA A 140 16.97 -9.77 -9.27
N THR A 141 17.61 -10.77 -8.68
CA THR A 141 16.95 -11.85 -7.93
C THR A 141 17.67 -12.05 -6.60
N SER A 142 16.91 -12.26 -5.55
CA SER A 142 17.41 -12.60 -4.23
C SER A 142 16.57 -13.68 -3.60
N VAL A 143 17.18 -14.72 -3.05
CA VAL A 143 16.49 -15.83 -2.37
C VAL A 143 16.85 -15.80 -0.89
N GLY A 144 15.85 -16.07 -0.04
CA GLY A 144 15.98 -16.10 1.41
C GLY A 144 15.65 -14.76 2.07
N PHE A 145 15.56 -14.80 3.39
CA PHE A 145 15.32 -13.62 4.22
C PHE A 145 16.47 -12.60 4.10
N LYS A 146 16.11 -11.32 4.05
CA LYS A 146 17.04 -10.20 4.15
C LYS A 146 16.57 -9.20 5.21
N PRO A 147 17.48 -8.76 6.11
CA PRO A 147 17.20 -7.60 6.94
C PRO A 147 16.95 -6.34 6.09
N LYS A 148 16.25 -5.35 6.64
CA LYS A 148 15.88 -4.12 5.94
C LYS A 148 17.06 -3.43 5.22
N ALA A 149 18.17 -3.23 5.93
CA ALA A 149 19.34 -2.57 5.35
C ALA A 149 19.92 -3.30 4.12
N GLU A 150 19.93 -4.65 4.15
CA GLU A 150 20.39 -5.44 3.01
C GLU A 150 19.37 -5.41 1.85
N LEU A 151 18.07 -5.39 2.16
CA LEU A 151 17.04 -5.27 1.14
C LEU A 151 17.09 -3.90 0.46
N GLU A 152 17.28 -2.84 1.22
CA GLU A 152 17.45 -1.49 0.68
C GLU A 152 18.70 -1.35 -0.18
N ALA A 153 19.81 -1.93 0.27
CA ALA A 153 21.05 -1.98 -0.51
C ALA A 153 20.88 -2.78 -1.81
N PHE A 154 20.14 -3.92 -1.74
CA PHE A 154 19.82 -4.72 -2.93
C PHE A 154 19.00 -3.90 -3.93
N ILE A 155 17.99 -3.18 -3.48
CA ILE A 155 17.17 -2.31 -4.34
C ILE A 155 18.03 -1.19 -4.93
N ALA A 156 18.80 -0.47 -4.11
CA ALA A 156 19.62 0.67 -4.54
C ALA A 156 20.69 0.29 -5.55
N THR A 157 21.29 -0.89 -5.41
CA THR A 157 22.34 -1.38 -6.32
C THR A 157 21.81 -1.63 -7.74
N HIS A 158 20.55 -2.02 -7.88
CA HIS A 158 19.98 -2.41 -9.17
C HIS A 158 19.02 -1.35 -9.75
N MET A 159 18.85 -0.24 -9.03
CA MET A 159 18.05 0.89 -9.42
C MET A 159 18.81 2.20 -9.29
N PRO A 160 19.75 2.47 -10.19
CA PRO A 160 20.44 3.75 -10.23
C PRO A 160 19.53 4.90 -10.66
#